data_98bbd6089c972f5914c60d0b2c578732
#
_entry.id   98bbd6089c972f5914c60d0b2c578732
#
_cell.length_a   1.000
_cell.length_b   1.000
_cell.length_c   1.000
_cell.angle_alpha   90.00
_cell.angle_beta   90.00
_cell.angle_gamma   90.00
#
_symmetry.space_group_name_H-M   'P 1'
#
loop_
_entity.id
_entity.type
_entity.pdbx_description
1 polymer ?
#
loop_
_entity_poly.entity_id
_entity_poly.type
_entity_poly.pdbx_seq_one_letter_code
_entity_poly.pdbx_strand_id
1 'polypeptide(L)'
;MSNQTASIISKSTCKKKTYNILTFDTHERYQTQLAKTGHNFYAFRSDGCKEWNQDYGKQPENYYTLPKNSIYHGLDFDFILSQSKFGQIQASHQINQVLKLPIVSLEHTLPIPSWPDEQFSQLRQMTGDINVFISKYSVGRWGFTGESHEVVHHSVDTSLFKPIEVDKMKAPEGTCVTLNDHVLSVVNDFKSRDYCCNYSGWERITKDLNTKLVGSCSEGLSKPAHSIEQLVTDYNYASVFLNTSTFSPIPTSLLEAMSCGCAVVSTATCMIPEIIEDGVNGYISNDEAVLKSQIQNLLKNPGLAKELGENARQTILEKFNEDSFVNNWNNIFNKAYGLKK
;
A
#
# COMPACT_ATOMS: atom_id res chain seq x y z
N MET A 1 11.11 -47.38 1.23
CA MET A 1 11.83 -46.25 1.88
C MET A 1 11.10 -45.92 3.17
N SER A 2 11.82 -45.82 4.29
CA SER A 2 11.20 -45.47 5.57
C SER A 2 10.66 -44.03 5.53
N ASN A 3 9.58 -43.73 6.30
CA ASN A 3 9.02 -42.38 6.42
C ASN A 3 10.08 -41.32 6.87
N GLN A 4 11.11 -41.73 7.60
CA GLN A 4 12.23 -40.91 7.98
C GLN A 4 13.11 -40.51 6.78
N THR A 5 13.41 -41.46 5.87
CA THR A 5 14.21 -41.18 4.67
C THR A 5 13.48 -40.21 3.73
N ALA A 6 12.18 -40.41 3.54
CA ALA A 6 11.35 -39.47 2.76
C ALA A 6 11.30 -38.07 3.38
N SER A 7 11.23 -37.97 4.71
CA SER A 7 11.26 -36.70 5.43
C SER A 7 12.63 -35.98 5.33
N ILE A 8 13.73 -36.74 5.39
CA ILE A 8 15.10 -36.19 5.24
C ILE A 8 15.31 -35.72 3.82
N ILE A 9 14.90 -36.48 2.81
CA ILE A 9 14.99 -36.09 1.40
C ILE A 9 14.14 -34.84 1.14
N SER A 10 12.89 -34.83 1.64
CA SER A 10 12.00 -33.65 1.54
C SER A 10 12.62 -32.40 2.17
N LYS A 11 13.22 -32.51 3.37
CA LYS A 11 13.91 -31.39 4.02
C LYS A 11 15.20 -30.97 3.32
N SER A 12 15.94 -31.91 2.71
CA SER A 12 17.19 -31.62 1.99
C SER A 12 16.96 -31.03 0.59
N THR A 13 15.81 -31.33 -0.02
CA THR A 13 15.41 -30.79 -1.34
C THR A 13 14.67 -29.45 -1.23
N CYS A 14 14.22 -29.07 -0.04
CA CYS A 14 13.57 -27.78 0.22
C CYS A 14 14.63 -26.66 0.45
N LYS A 15 15.59 -26.51 -0.46
CA LYS A 15 16.31 -25.23 -0.57
C LYS A 15 15.26 -24.20 -1.01
N LYS A 16 15.03 -23.19 -0.17
CA LYS A 16 14.21 -22.02 -0.52
C LYS A 16 14.71 -21.50 -1.86
N LYS A 17 13.97 -21.77 -2.94
CA LYS A 17 14.37 -21.34 -4.27
C LYS A 17 14.24 -19.83 -4.35
N THR A 18 15.32 -19.14 -4.66
CA THR A 18 15.29 -17.70 -4.91
C THR A 18 14.98 -17.48 -6.39
N TYR A 19 13.91 -16.76 -6.68
CA TYR A 19 13.53 -16.41 -8.04
C TYR A 19 14.18 -15.11 -8.48
N ASN A 20 14.47 -15.00 -9.79
CA ASN A 20 14.87 -13.78 -10.46
C ASN A 20 13.64 -13.21 -11.20
N ILE A 21 13.13 -12.09 -10.73
CA ILE A 21 11.87 -11.50 -11.16
C ILE A 21 12.17 -10.22 -11.96
N LEU A 22 11.79 -10.19 -13.23
CA LEU A 22 11.82 -8.95 -14.01
C LEU A 22 10.62 -8.09 -13.61
N THR A 23 10.83 -6.83 -13.24
CA THR A 23 9.78 -5.93 -12.78
C THR A 23 10.03 -4.49 -13.25
N PHE A 24 9.29 -3.52 -12.68
CA PHE A 24 9.36 -2.10 -13.02
C PHE A 24 9.28 -1.25 -11.75
N ASP A 25 9.93 -0.09 -11.73
CA ASP A 25 9.78 0.87 -10.63
C ASP A 25 8.34 1.39 -10.58
N THR A 26 7.65 1.23 -9.46
CA THR A 26 6.24 1.58 -9.32
C THR A 26 5.92 2.25 -8.00
N HIS A 27 5.96 1.49 -6.91
CA HIS A 27 5.52 1.92 -5.58
C HIS A 27 6.55 1.47 -4.55
N GLU A 28 7.42 2.38 -4.13
CA GLU A 28 8.62 2.08 -3.33
C GLU A 28 8.28 1.36 -2.03
N ARG A 29 7.29 1.84 -1.27
CA ARG A 29 6.88 1.19 0.00
C ARG A 29 6.34 -0.22 -0.22
N TYR A 30 5.54 -0.42 -1.26
CA TYR A 30 5.03 -1.75 -1.59
C TYR A 30 6.17 -2.68 -2.01
N GLN A 31 7.07 -2.18 -2.87
CA GLN A 31 8.22 -2.95 -3.35
C GLN A 31 9.19 -3.30 -2.21
N THR A 32 9.35 -2.42 -1.22
CA THR A 32 10.15 -2.70 -0.02
C THR A 32 9.55 -3.87 0.78
N GLN A 33 8.23 -3.93 0.92
CA GLN A 33 7.55 -5.08 1.55
C GLN A 33 7.67 -6.33 0.69
N LEU A 34 7.51 -6.21 -0.63
CA LEU A 34 7.61 -7.32 -1.57
C LEU A 34 9.03 -7.94 -1.57
N ALA A 35 10.06 -7.13 -1.40
CA ALA A 35 11.45 -7.58 -1.30
C ALA A 35 11.70 -8.53 -0.11
N LYS A 36 10.88 -8.44 0.96
CA LYS A 36 10.94 -9.33 2.12
C LYS A 36 10.58 -10.79 1.80
N THR A 37 10.01 -11.07 0.62
CA THR A 37 9.86 -12.44 0.10
C THR A 37 11.19 -13.16 -0.11
N GLY A 38 12.31 -12.42 -0.16
CA GLY A 38 13.67 -12.94 -0.31
C GLY A 38 14.05 -13.35 -1.73
N HIS A 39 13.29 -12.90 -2.73
CA HIS A 39 13.58 -13.08 -4.16
C HIS A 39 14.36 -11.89 -4.71
N ASN A 40 14.97 -12.04 -5.88
CA ASN A 40 15.69 -10.98 -6.57
C ASN A 40 14.75 -10.26 -7.54
N PHE A 41 14.69 -8.95 -7.47
CA PHE A 41 13.88 -8.11 -8.33
C PHE A 41 14.78 -7.26 -9.24
N TYR A 42 14.52 -7.29 -10.53
CA TYR A 42 15.28 -6.57 -11.54
C TYR A 42 14.35 -5.58 -12.25
N ALA A 43 14.49 -4.31 -11.94
CA ALA A 43 13.66 -3.25 -12.51
C ALA A 43 14.14 -2.87 -13.91
N PHE A 44 13.31 -3.16 -14.91
CA PHE A 44 13.49 -2.67 -16.26
C PHE A 44 13.13 -1.18 -16.35
N ARG A 45 13.93 -0.43 -17.08
CA ARG A 45 13.76 1.01 -17.28
C ARG A 45 13.69 1.33 -18.77
N SER A 46 12.76 2.22 -19.13
CA SER A 46 12.67 2.82 -20.45
C SER A 46 12.37 4.32 -20.32
N ASP A 47 12.34 5.02 -21.45
CA ASP A 47 11.92 6.42 -21.47
C ASP A 47 10.49 6.55 -20.94
N GLY A 48 10.27 7.51 -20.04
CA GLY A 48 8.98 7.75 -19.40
C GLY A 48 8.63 6.83 -18.22
N CYS A 49 9.46 5.82 -17.89
CA CYS A 49 9.29 5.05 -16.68
C CYS A 49 9.64 5.88 -15.43
N LYS A 50 8.86 5.69 -14.37
CA LYS A 50 9.21 6.20 -13.05
C LYS A 50 10.56 5.64 -12.63
N GLU A 51 11.35 6.44 -11.92
CA GLU A 51 12.57 6.01 -11.24
C GLU A 51 12.32 5.83 -9.75
N TRP A 52 13.12 4.98 -9.10
CA TRP A 52 13.06 4.80 -7.65
C TRP A 52 13.31 6.11 -6.91
N ASN A 53 12.38 6.50 -6.04
CA ASN A 53 12.52 7.66 -5.18
C ASN A 53 12.92 7.23 -3.76
N GLN A 54 14.14 7.59 -3.35
CA GLN A 54 14.69 7.25 -2.04
C GLN A 54 13.92 7.90 -0.87
N ASP A 55 13.23 9.01 -1.11
CA ASP A 55 12.42 9.71 -0.09
C ASP A 55 11.21 8.88 0.35
N TYR A 56 10.73 7.96 -0.52
CA TYR A 56 9.60 7.08 -0.23
C TYR A 56 10.00 5.72 0.33
N GLY A 57 11.28 5.39 0.29
CA GLY A 57 11.82 4.17 0.85
C GLY A 57 13.22 3.86 0.33
N LYS A 58 14.09 3.37 1.22
CA LYS A 58 15.42 2.90 0.83
C LYS A 58 15.28 1.70 -0.09
N GLN A 59 16.03 1.70 -1.20
CA GLN A 59 16.05 0.57 -2.12
C GLN A 59 16.57 -0.69 -1.41
N PRO A 60 15.83 -1.82 -1.48
CA PRO A 60 16.25 -3.08 -0.86
C PRO A 60 17.49 -3.67 -1.52
N GLU A 61 18.28 -4.45 -0.77
CA GLU A 61 19.54 -5.07 -1.27
C GLU A 61 19.29 -6.10 -2.38
N ASN A 62 18.12 -6.72 -2.43
CA ASN A 62 17.70 -7.67 -3.46
C ASN A 62 16.87 -7.05 -4.59
N TYR A 63 16.95 -5.72 -4.73
CA TYR A 63 16.30 -4.96 -5.80
C TYR A 63 17.35 -4.27 -6.66
N TYR A 64 17.42 -4.64 -7.92
CA TYR A 64 18.44 -4.21 -8.86
C TYR A 64 17.82 -3.38 -9.99
N THR A 65 18.38 -2.22 -10.26
CA THR A 65 17.99 -1.38 -11.39
C THR A 65 18.80 -1.76 -12.62
N LEU A 66 18.11 -2.16 -13.69
CA LEU A 66 18.76 -2.46 -14.97
C LEU A 66 19.13 -1.19 -15.73
N PRO A 67 20.12 -1.25 -16.64
CA PRO A 67 20.42 -0.14 -17.54
C PRO A 67 19.21 0.19 -18.41
N LYS A 68 19.07 1.47 -18.77
CA LYS A 68 17.97 1.95 -19.57
C LYS A 68 17.86 1.21 -20.92
N ASN A 69 16.66 0.75 -21.26
CA ASN A 69 16.33 0.01 -22.48
C ASN A 69 17.18 -1.26 -22.68
N SER A 70 17.72 -1.85 -21.60
CA SER A 70 18.62 -3.00 -21.72
C SER A 70 18.33 -4.05 -20.65
N ILE A 71 18.50 -5.30 -21.05
CA ILE A 71 18.56 -6.45 -20.17
C ILE A 71 19.92 -7.10 -20.38
N TYR A 72 20.65 -7.37 -19.32
CA TYR A 72 21.95 -8.03 -19.43
C TYR A 72 21.81 -9.42 -20.04
N HIS A 73 22.62 -9.70 -21.04
CA HIS A 73 22.73 -11.04 -21.60
C HIS A 73 23.28 -11.99 -20.51
N GLY A 74 22.58 -13.09 -20.30
CA GLY A 74 22.93 -14.07 -19.27
C GLY A 74 22.20 -13.92 -17.94
N LEU A 75 21.32 -12.91 -17.77
CA LEU A 75 20.32 -12.94 -16.69
C LEU A 75 19.21 -13.93 -17.05
N ASP A 76 19.04 -14.95 -16.23
CA ASP A 76 17.94 -15.91 -16.36
C ASP A 76 16.82 -15.51 -15.40
N PHE A 77 15.72 -14.99 -15.96
CA PHE A 77 14.53 -14.64 -15.22
C PHE A 77 13.55 -15.81 -15.10
N ASP A 78 12.85 -15.87 -14.00
CA ASP A 78 11.85 -16.91 -13.75
C ASP A 78 10.46 -16.49 -14.25
N PHE A 79 10.08 -15.23 -14.08
CA PHE A 79 8.83 -14.63 -14.56
C PHE A 79 8.91 -13.10 -14.56
N ILE A 80 7.89 -12.47 -15.13
CA ILE A 80 7.75 -11.01 -15.18
C ILE A 80 6.66 -10.60 -14.18
N LEU A 81 6.92 -9.58 -13.36
CA LEU A 81 5.94 -8.94 -12.48
C LEU A 81 5.64 -7.53 -13.00
N SER A 82 4.50 -7.36 -13.65
CA SER A 82 3.93 -6.05 -13.94
C SER A 82 3.15 -5.56 -12.73
N GLN A 83 3.31 -4.29 -12.36
CA GLN A 83 2.63 -3.70 -11.19
C GLN A 83 1.63 -2.60 -11.61
N SER A 84 1.29 -2.51 -12.89
CA SER A 84 0.31 -1.54 -13.38
C SER A 84 -0.18 -1.91 -14.78
N LYS A 85 -1.47 -1.70 -15.02
CA LYS A 85 -2.07 -1.74 -16.38
C LYS A 85 -1.70 -0.51 -17.21
N PHE A 86 -1.10 0.52 -16.59
CA PHE A 86 -0.70 1.76 -17.26
C PHE A 86 0.72 1.66 -17.82
N GLY A 87 0.84 1.06 -18.99
CA GLY A 87 2.08 0.93 -19.73
C GLY A 87 2.96 -0.28 -19.32
N GLN A 88 3.02 -0.66 -18.05
CA GLN A 88 3.88 -1.75 -17.62
C GLN A 88 3.44 -3.13 -18.15
N ILE A 89 2.15 -3.42 -18.15
CA ILE A 89 1.65 -4.69 -18.70
C ILE A 89 1.92 -4.78 -20.20
N GLN A 90 1.79 -3.67 -20.95
CA GLN A 90 2.12 -3.61 -22.37
C GLN A 90 3.61 -3.85 -22.59
N ALA A 91 4.48 -3.15 -21.83
CA ALA A 91 5.93 -3.36 -21.86
C ALA A 91 6.30 -4.81 -21.51
N SER A 92 5.63 -5.40 -20.53
CA SER A 92 5.81 -6.80 -20.15
C SER A 92 5.50 -7.73 -21.33
N HIS A 93 4.38 -7.53 -22.02
CA HIS A 93 4.04 -8.34 -23.19
C HIS A 93 5.02 -8.14 -24.35
N GLN A 94 5.51 -6.91 -24.58
CA GLN A 94 6.51 -6.63 -25.62
C GLN A 94 7.84 -7.34 -25.31
N ILE A 95 8.37 -7.20 -24.10
CA ILE A 95 9.59 -7.88 -23.66
C ILE A 95 9.39 -9.40 -23.74
N ASN A 96 8.21 -9.89 -23.36
CA ASN A 96 7.89 -11.30 -23.33
C ASN A 96 7.75 -11.96 -24.71
N GLN A 97 7.69 -11.19 -25.80
CA GLN A 97 7.82 -11.76 -27.13
C GLN A 97 9.17 -12.50 -27.31
N VAL A 98 10.21 -12.03 -26.61
CA VAL A 98 11.55 -12.63 -26.63
C VAL A 98 11.75 -13.60 -25.47
N LEU A 99 11.39 -13.21 -24.24
CA LEU A 99 11.74 -13.98 -23.04
C LEU A 99 10.88 -15.23 -22.83
N LYS A 100 9.61 -15.22 -23.28
CA LYS A 100 8.67 -16.37 -23.17
C LYS A 100 8.46 -16.85 -21.74
N LEU A 101 8.31 -15.92 -20.80
CA LEU A 101 8.15 -16.17 -19.37
C LEU A 101 6.69 -16.00 -18.93
N PRO A 102 6.25 -16.61 -17.84
CA PRO A 102 4.98 -16.28 -17.21
C PRO A 102 4.93 -14.81 -16.78
N ILE A 103 3.75 -14.19 -16.89
CA ILE A 103 3.51 -12.80 -16.46
C ILE A 103 2.56 -12.81 -15.27
N VAL A 104 2.98 -12.23 -14.16
CA VAL A 104 2.14 -11.87 -13.02
C VAL A 104 1.75 -10.39 -13.18
N SER A 105 0.45 -10.10 -13.26
CA SER A 105 -0.09 -8.75 -13.38
C SER A 105 -0.70 -8.32 -12.05
N LEU A 106 -0.02 -7.44 -11.32
CA LEU A 106 -0.53 -6.79 -10.11
C LEU A 106 -1.13 -5.44 -10.47
N GLU A 107 -2.29 -5.12 -9.91
CA GLU A 107 -2.93 -3.84 -10.11
C GLU A 107 -3.18 -3.10 -8.80
N HIS A 108 -2.55 -1.93 -8.66
CA HIS A 108 -2.64 -1.05 -7.49
C HIS A 108 -3.75 0.00 -7.59
N THR A 109 -4.22 0.29 -8.80
CA THR A 109 -5.11 1.41 -9.06
C THR A 109 -6.54 0.95 -9.39
N LEU A 110 -7.43 1.91 -9.48
CA LEU A 110 -8.80 1.68 -9.94
C LEU A 110 -8.96 2.25 -11.34
N PRO A 111 -9.85 1.68 -12.17
CA PRO A 111 -10.22 2.31 -13.43
C PRO A 111 -10.89 3.64 -13.17
N ILE A 112 -10.40 4.71 -13.82
CA ILE A 112 -10.91 6.07 -13.61
C ILE A 112 -12.34 6.16 -14.15
N PRO A 113 -13.32 6.64 -13.38
CA PRO A 113 -14.74 6.65 -13.77
C PRO A 113 -15.04 7.45 -15.04
N SER A 114 -14.21 8.43 -15.39
CA SER A 114 -14.36 9.27 -16.58
C SER A 114 -13.76 8.69 -17.84
N TRP A 115 -13.19 7.49 -17.80
CA TRP A 115 -12.66 6.86 -19.00
C TRP A 115 -13.78 6.45 -19.96
N PRO A 116 -13.55 6.58 -21.27
CA PRO A 116 -14.40 5.96 -22.27
C PRO A 116 -14.45 4.43 -22.08
N ASP A 117 -15.60 3.83 -22.34
CA ASP A 117 -15.80 2.37 -22.20
C ASP A 117 -14.81 1.56 -23.05
N GLU A 118 -14.40 2.08 -24.19
CA GLU A 118 -13.39 1.46 -25.05
C GLU A 118 -12.03 1.39 -24.38
N GLN A 119 -11.58 2.50 -23.78
CA GLN A 119 -10.30 2.55 -23.03
C GLN A 119 -10.33 1.60 -21.83
N PHE A 120 -11.42 1.59 -21.08
CA PHE A 120 -11.60 0.66 -19.97
C PHE A 120 -11.53 -0.79 -20.45
N SER A 121 -12.25 -1.12 -21.53
CA SER A 121 -12.28 -2.47 -22.10
C SER A 121 -10.91 -2.92 -22.58
N GLN A 122 -10.14 -2.05 -23.23
CA GLN A 122 -8.77 -2.34 -23.66
C GLN A 122 -7.85 -2.64 -22.48
N LEU A 123 -7.86 -1.79 -21.43
CA LEU A 123 -7.04 -1.98 -20.24
C LEU A 123 -7.45 -3.24 -19.44
N ARG A 124 -8.75 -3.51 -19.37
CA ARG A 124 -9.27 -4.71 -18.72
C ARG A 124 -8.76 -6.00 -19.36
N GLN A 125 -8.68 -6.04 -20.71
CA GLN A 125 -8.19 -7.19 -21.46
C GLN A 125 -6.67 -7.41 -21.33
N MET A 126 -5.93 -6.41 -20.88
CA MET A 126 -4.49 -6.54 -20.62
C MET A 126 -4.26 -7.32 -19.34
N THR A 127 -4.05 -8.62 -19.45
CA THR A 127 -3.90 -9.56 -18.34
C THR A 127 -2.55 -10.25 -18.37
N GLY A 128 -2.12 -10.75 -17.22
CA GLY A 128 -1.03 -11.73 -17.13
C GLY A 128 -1.58 -13.16 -17.08
N ASP A 129 -0.68 -14.13 -16.98
CA ASP A 129 -1.03 -15.52 -16.68
C ASP A 129 -1.63 -15.68 -15.28
N ILE A 130 -1.21 -14.82 -14.35
CA ILE A 130 -1.80 -14.67 -13.01
C ILE A 130 -2.13 -13.20 -12.79
N ASN A 131 -3.39 -12.90 -12.45
CA ASN A 131 -3.86 -11.55 -12.17
C ASN A 131 -4.06 -11.37 -10.67
N VAL A 132 -3.43 -10.34 -10.11
CA VAL A 132 -3.42 -10.04 -8.68
C VAL A 132 -3.99 -8.65 -8.43
N PHE A 133 -4.87 -8.54 -7.46
CA PHE A 133 -5.47 -7.28 -7.03
C PHE A 133 -5.22 -7.05 -5.54
N ILE A 134 -5.21 -5.78 -5.13
CA ILE A 134 -4.95 -5.43 -3.73
C ILE A 134 -6.19 -5.51 -2.83
N SER A 135 -7.39 -5.67 -3.41
CA SER A 135 -8.65 -5.79 -2.67
C SER A 135 -9.73 -6.48 -3.51
N LYS A 136 -10.76 -7.00 -2.84
CA LYS A 136 -11.98 -7.51 -3.50
C LYS A 136 -12.71 -6.39 -4.24
N TYR A 137 -12.72 -5.18 -3.67
CA TYR A 137 -13.28 -4.01 -4.33
C TYR A 137 -12.61 -3.75 -5.69
N SER A 138 -11.26 -3.81 -5.74
CA SER A 138 -10.51 -3.64 -6.99
C SER A 138 -10.87 -4.70 -8.04
N VAL A 139 -11.05 -5.96 -7.63
CA VAL A 139 -11.51 -7.05 -8.52
C VAL A 139 -12.84 -6.68 -9.18
N GLY A 140 -13.82 -6.25 -8.38
CA GLY A 140 -15.14 -5.84 -8.89
C GLY A 140 -15.07 -4.62 -9.81
N ARG A 141 -14.26 -3.62 -9.46
CA ARG A 141 -14.09 -2.40 -10.26
C ARG A 141 -13.41 -2.65 -11.62
N TRP A 142 -12.49 -3.60 -11.69
CA TRP A 142 -11.87 -4.04 -12.94
C TRP A 142 -12.72 -5.08 -13.71
N GLY A 143 -13.85 -5.51 -13.16
CA GLY A 143 -14.78 -6.44 -13.82
C GLY A 143 -14.27 -7.88 -13.91
N PHE A 144 -13.39 -8.32 -13.01
CA PHE A 144 -12.86 -9.68 -12.93
C PHE A 144 -13.80 -10.65 -12.17
N THR A 145 -15.09 -10.48 -12.29
CA THR A 145 -16.09 -11.35 -11.65
C THR A 145 -16.19 -12.67 -12.41
N GLY A 146 -15.77 -13.76 -11.79
CA GLY A 146 -15.81 -15.10 -12.37
C GLY A 146 -14.54 -15.53 -13.14
N GLU A 147 -13.56 -14.66 -13.29
CA GLU A 147 -12.26 -15.00 -13.86
C GLU A 147 -11.26 -15.37 -12.76
N SER A 148 -10.25 -16.17 -13.12
CA SER A 148 -9.20 -16.53 -12.16
C SER A 148 -8.39 -15.31 -11.76
N HIS A 149 -8.37 -14.99 -10.49
CA HIS A 149 -7.60 -13.91 -9.92
C HIS A 149 -7.17 -14.24 -8.48
N GLU A 150 -6.17 -13.50 -8.00
CA GLU A 150 -5.70 -13.57 -6.63
C GLU A 150 -5.91 -12.20 -5.96
N VAL A 151 -6.12 -12.19 -4.66
CA VAL A 151 -6.18 -10.96 -3.86
C VAL A 151 -5.08 -11.00 -2.81
N VAL A 152 -4.19 -10.00 -2.85
CA VAL A 152 -3.15 -9.82 -1.84
C VAL A 152 -3.25 -8.39 -1.31
N HIS A 153 -3.69 -8.25 -0.07
CA HIS A 153 -3.76 -6.96 0.58
C HIS A 153 -2.36 -6.37 0.80
N HIS A 154 -2.26 -5.06 0.94
CA HIS A 154 -1.03 -4.42 1.40
C HIS A 154 -0.63 -4.96 2.77
N SER A 155 0.64 -4.82 3.13
CA SER A 155 1.11 -5.00 4.49
C SER A 155 1.64 -3.69 5.06
N VAL A 156 1.71 -3.64 6.37
CA VAL A 156 2.33 -2.55 7.13
C VAL A 156 3.47 -3.13 7.94
N ASP A 157 4.60 -2.43 7.97
CA ASP A 157 5.68 -2.75 8.90
C ASP A 157 5.25 -2.37 10.31
N THR A 158 4.63 -3.32 11.02
CA THR A 158 4.08 -3.13 12.37
C THR A 158 5.15 -3.03 13.46
N SER A 159 6.41 -3.31 13.12
CA SER A 159 7.56 -3.08 14.00
C SER A 159 8.02 -1.63 13.95
N LEU A 160 7.86 -0.97 12.81
CA LEU A 160 8.15 0.44 12.57
C LEU A 160 6.96 1.33 12.94
N PHE A 161 5.79 1.07 12.33
CA PHE A 161 4.54 1.78 12.62
C PHE A 161 3.86 1.14 13.82
N LYS A 162 4.17 1.62 15.02
CA LYS A 162 3.67 1.09 16.28
C LYS A 162 3.42 2.21 17.29
N PRO A 163 2.59 1.95 18.31
CA PRO A 163 2.45 2.85 19.44
C PRO A 163 3.81 3.06 20.13
N ILE A 164 4.10 4.31 20.49
CA ILE A 164 5.30 4.71 21.23
C ILE A 164 4.87 5.08 22.64
N GLU A 165 5.61 4.63 23.66
CA GLU A 165 5.38 5.07 25.04
C GLU A 165 5.64 6.58 25.15
N VAL A 166 4.59 7.32 25.45
CA VAL A 166 4.58 8.79 25.46
C VAL A 166 5.57 9.40 26.46
N ASP A 167 5.83 8.72 27.58
CA ASP A 167 6.77 9.16 28.62
C ASP A 167 8.24 9.23 28.16
N LYS A 168 8.56 8.61 27.01
CA LYS A 168 9.92 8.63 26.42
C LYS A 168 10.08 9.67 25.30
N MET A 169 9.03 10.36 24.93
CA MET A 169 9.05 11.37 23.89
C MET A 169 9.41 12.74 24.48
N LYS A 170 10.64 13.17 24.31
CA LYS A 170 10.94 14.59 24.37
C LYS A 170 10.37 15.23 23.10
N ALA A 171 9.42 16.15 23.25
CA ALA A 171 8.99 16.99 22.14
C ALA A 171 10.25 17.62 21.49
N PRO A 172 10.35 17.66 20.16
CA PRO A 172 11.45 18.41 19.50
C PRO A 172 11.50 19.83 20.06
N GLU A 173 12.71 20.30 20.41
CA GLU A 173 12.90 21.65 20.93
C GLU A 173 12.23 22.68 19.99
N GLY A 174 11.31 23.47 20.54
CA GLY A 174 10.60 24.53 19.83
C GLY A 174 9.18 24.22 19.40
N THR A 175 8.64 23.02 19.63
CA THR A 175 7.22 22.71 19.40
C THR A 175 6.47 22.64 20.72
N CYS A 176 5.63 23.61 21.01
CA CYS A 176 4.59 23.50 22.02
C CYS A 176 3.49 22.59 21.47
N VAL A 177 3.73 21.29 21.45
CA VAL A 177 2.71 20.29 21.04
C VAL A 177 2.15 19.73 22.33
N THR A 178 0.97 20.20 22.69
CA THR A 178 0.13 19.48 23.66
C THR A 178 -0.19 18.13 23.05
N LEU A 179 0.18 17.07 23.75
CA LEU A 179 -0.15 15.69 23.36
C LEU A 179 -1.65 15.57 23.11
N ASN A 180 -2.02 15.07 21.94
CA ASN A 180 -3.37 14.65 21.61
C ASN A 180 -4.42 15.76 21.55
N ASP A 181 -4.23 16.83 20.79
CA ASP A 181 -5.26 17.86 20.58
C ASP A 181 -5.53 18.17 19.08
N HIS A 182 -4.93 17.42 18.17
CA HIS A 182 -5.05 17.71 16.74
C HIS A 182 -5.48 16.52 15.88
N VAL A 183 -6.01 16.87 14.72
CA VAL A 183 -6.38 15.95 13.64
C VAL A 183 -5.24 15.89 12.65
N LEU A 184 -4.74 14.70 12.36
CA LEU A 184 -3.69 14.46 11.37
C LEU A 184 -4.29 13.95 10.07
N SER A 185 -3.77 14.46 8.95
CA SER A 185 -3.94 13.86 7.63
C SER A 185 -2.58 13.72 6.95
N VAL A 186 -2.34 12.62 6.25
CA VAL A 186 -1.09 12.35 5.54
C VAL A 186 -1.41 12.06 4.08
N VAL A 187 -1.17 13.03 3.21
CA VAL A 187 -1.53 12.96 1.79
C VAL A 187 -0.51 13.72 0.96
N ASN A 188 0.06 13.10 -0.09
CA ASN A 188 0.90 13.77 -1.07
C ASN A 188 0.03 14.38 -2.19
N ASP A 189 0.43 15.56 -2.69
CA ASP A 189 -0.22 16.27 -3.80
C ASP A 189 -1.74 16.43 -3.59
N PHE A 190 -2.12 16.75 -2.36
CA PHE A 190 -3.50 16.67 -1.88
C PHE A 190 -4.47 17.48 -2.74
N LYS A 191 -4.11 18.72 -3.01
CA LYS A 191 -4.97 19.66 -3.75
C LYS A 191 -5.06 19.32 -5.24
N SER A 192 -3.95 19.00 -5.88
CA SER A 192 -3.93 18.57 -7.29
C SER A 192 -4.63 17.22 -7.51
N ARG A 193 -4.76 16.41 -6.45
CA ARG A 193 -5.47 15.13 -6.42
C ARG A 193 -6.84 15.20 -5.76
N ASP A 194 -7.48 16.38 -5.75
CA ASP A 194 -8.80 16.58 -5.14
C ASP A 194 -9.84 15.58 -5.63
N TYR A 195 -9.81 15.22 -6.92
CA TYR A 195 -10.73 14.26 -7.54
C TYR A 195 -10.75 12.86 -6.89
N CYS A 196 -9.68 12.47 -6.22
CA CYS A 196 -9.57 11.16 -5.56
C CYS A 196 -9.28 11.24 -4.06
N CYS A 197 -8.61 12.27 -3.59
CA CYS A 197 -8.25 12.47 -2.19
C CYS A 197 -9.24 13.38 -1.46
N ASN A 198 -10.08 14.15 -2.19
CA ASN A 198 -11.12 15.03 -1.66
C ASN A 198 -10.57 16.10 -0.70
N TYR A 199 -9.61 16.89 -1.19
CA TYR A 199 -9.07 18.04 -0.46
C TYR A 199 -10.18 19.03 -0.09
N SER A 200 -11.08 19.33 -1.03
CA SER A 200 -12.18 20.27 -0.81
C SER A 200 -13.12 19.82 0.33
N GLY A 201 -13.37 18.52 0.45
CA GLY A 201 -14.13 17.95 1.59
C GLY A 201 -13.32 18.03 2.88
N TRP A 202 -12.01 17.72 2.84
CA TRP A 202 -11.13 17.85 3.99
C TRP A 202 -11.13 19.30 4.54
N GLU A 203 -11.03 20.31 3.67
CA GLU A 203 -11.04 21.72 4.06
C GLU A 203 -12.35 22.12 4.78
N ARG A 204 -13.49 21.61 4.29
CA ARG A 204 -14.80 21.85 4.93
C ARG A 204 -14.94 21.14 6.28
N ILE A 205 -14.54 19.87 6.35
CA ILE A 205 -14.62 19.06 7.57
C ILE A 205 -13.72 19.65 8.66
N THR A 206 -12.49 20.03 8.30
CA THR A 206 -11.46 20.48 9.26
C THR A 206 -11.55 21.95 9.61
N LYS A 207 -12.45 22.71 8.98
CA LYS A 207 -12.68 24.09 9.34
C LYS A 207 -12.94 24.23 10.85
N ASP A 208 -12.20 25.11 11.50
CA ASP A 208 -12.24 25.37 12.94
C ASP A 208 -11.71 24.22 13.84
N LEU A 209 -11.00 23.26 13.27
CA LEU A 209 -10.30 22.21 14.02
C LEU A 209 -8.79 22.50 14.03
N ASN A 210 -8.11 22.08 15.12
CA ASN A 210 -6.66 22.04 15.13
C ASN A 210 -6.20 20.88 14.23
N THR A 211 -5.45 21.18 13.16
CA THR A 211 -5.08 20.18 12.16
C THR A 211 -3.61 20.22 11.83
N LYS A 212 -3.06 19.04 11.56
CA LYS A 212 -1.73 18.87 10.97
C LYS A 212 -1.87 18.12 9.65
N LEU A 213 -1.35 18.72 8.58
CA LEU A 213 -1.26 18.08 7.26
C LEU A 213 0.21 17.76 6.96
N VAL A 214 0.49 16.50 6.64
CA VAL A 214 1.82 16.00 6.28
C VAL A 214 1.76 15.45 4.86
N GLY A 215 2.76 15.74 4.05
CA GLY A 215 2.88 15.25 2.68
C GLY A 215 3.54 16.27 1.77
N SER A 216 4.10 15.80 0.68
CA SER A 216 4.63 16.66 -0.39
C SER A 216 3.48 17.35 -1.10
N CYS A 217 3.54 18.67 -1.21
CA CYS A 217 2.56 19.47 -1.94
C CYS A 217 3.25 20.60 -2.69
N SER A 218 3.12 20.61 -4.01
CA SER A 218 3.72 21.62 -4.89
C SER A 218 3.25 23.05 -4.59
N GLU A 219 2.10 23.21 -3.94
CA GLU A 219 1.49 24.51 -3.62
C GLU A 219 1.86 25.03 -2.23
N GLY A 220 2.79 24.37 -1.53
CA GLY A 220 3.24 24.81 -0.20
C GLY A 220 2.22 24.61 0.92
N LEU A 221 1.14 23.85 0.67
CA LEU A 221 0.08 23.57 1.64
C LEU A 221 0.60 22.73 2.82
N SER A 222 1.53 21.82 2.55
CA SER A 222 2.16 20.95 3.55
C SER A 222 3.58 20.60 3.14
N LYS A 223 4.32 20.02 4.07
CA LYS A 223 5.66 19.47 3.84
C LYS A 223 5.66 17.99 4.18
N PRO A 224 6.48 17.18 3.50
CA PRO A 224 6.69 15.79 3.91
C PRO A 224 7.35 15.75 5.29
N ALA A 225 7.16 14.65 6.01
CA ALA A 225 7.96 14.36 7.19
C ALA A 225 9.45 14.27 6.81
N HIS A 226 10.33 14.75 7.67
CA HIS A 226 11.78 14.75 7.41
C HIS A 226 12.38 13.34 7.41
N SER A 227 11.71 12.41 8.09
CA SER A 227 12.08 11.00 8.15
C SER A 227 10.85 10.14 8.45
N ILE A 228 11.03 8.85 8.34
CA ILE A 228 9.98 7.89 8.66
C ILE A 228 9.69 7.87 10.17
N GLU A 229 10.71 8.08 11.00
CA GLU A 229 10.57 8.19 12.46
C GLU A 229 9.74 9.42 12.84
N GLN A 230 9.92 10.54 12.11
CA GLN A 230 9.08 11.72 12.30
C GLN A 230 7.63 11.42 11.93
N LEU A 231 7.39 10.70 10.85
CA LEU A 231 6.04 10.30 10.44
C LEU A 231 5.38 9.40 11.47
N VAL A 232 6.11 8.41 12.01
CA VAL A 232 5.63 7.55 13.11
C VAL A 232 5.29 8.39 14.34
N THR A 233 6.14 9.37 14.66
CA THR A 233 5.90 10.34 15.73
C THR A 233 4.60 11.11 15.48
N ASP A 234 4.39 11.62 14.28
CA ASP A 234 3.20 12.38 13.92
C ASP A 234 1.91 11.55 14.09
N TYR A 235 1.92 10.28 13.68
CA TYR A 235 0.79 9.36 13.93
C TYR A 235 0.52 9.15 15.42
N ASN A 236 1.56 9.01 16.23
CA ASN A 236 1.43 8.76 17.67
C ASN A 236 0.99 9.99 18.47
N TYR A 237 1.28 11.20 17.98
CA TYR A 237 0.87 12.46 18.62
C TYR A 237 -0.53 12.93 18.21
N ALA A 238 -1.09 12.38 17.15
CA ALA A 238 -2.43 12.74 16.70
C ALA A 238 -3.51 12.13 17.58
N SER A 239 -4.54 12.90 17.93
CA SER A 239 -5.75 12.35 18.56
C SER A 239 -6.59 11.56 17.59
N VAL A 240 -6.69 12.05 16.35
CA VAL A 240 -7.51 11.48 15.30
C VAL A 240 -6.75 11.56 13.98
N PHE A 241 -6.76 10.48 13.23
CA PHE A 241 -6.35 10.48 11.84
C PHE A 241 -7.58 10.61 10.94
N LEU A 242 -7.59 11.61 10.06
CA LEU A 242 -8.67 11.84 9.10
C LEU A 242 -8.21 11.45 7.68
N ASN A 243 -8.96 10.53 7.06
CA ASN A 243 -8.87 10.22 5.64
C ASN A 243 -10.15 10.65 4.92
N THR A 244 -10.02 11.47 3.89
CA THR A 244 -11.16 11.96 3.09
C THR A 244 -11.19 11.38 1.68
N SER A 245 -10.33 10.43 1.36
CA SER A 245 -10.22 9.88 0.00
C SER A 245 -11.55 9.27 -0.47
N THR A 246 -11.98 9.65 -1.66
CA THR A 246 -13.22 9.15 -2.28
C THR A 246 -12.96 8.12 -3.38
N PHE A 247 -11.74 8.12 -3.93
CA PHE A 247 -11.36 7.24 -5.03
C PHE A 247 -9.91 6.76 -4.88
N SER A 248 -9.62 6.09 -3.76
CA SER A 248 -8.35 5.42 -3.51
C SER A 248 -8.64 3.98 -3.09
N PRO A 249 -8.04 2.97 -3.72
CA PRO A 249 -8.30 1.56 -3.37
C PRO A 249 -8.12 1.33 -1.87
N ILE A 250 -6.95 1.71 -1.37
CA ILE A 250 -6.61 1.70 0.05
C ILE A 250 -5.52 2.75 0.32
N PRO A 251 -5.78 3.75 1.15
CA PRO A 251 -4.75 4.70 1.57
C PRO A 251 -3.75 4.03 2.52
N THR A 252 -2.47 3.93 2.13
CA THR A 252 -1.42 3.34 2.99
C THR A 252 -1.26 4.11 4.30
N SER A 253 -1.39 5.44 4.27
CA SER A 253 -1.34 6.30 5.46
C SER A 253 -2.45 5.98 6.49
N LEU A 254 -3.63 5.53 6.04
CA LEU A 254 -4.69 5.05 6.93
C LEU A 254 -4.23 3.78 7.67
N LEU A 255 -3.66 2.81 6.95
CA LEU A 255 -3.15 1.57 7.57
C LEU A 255 -1.99 1.86 8.53
N GLU A 256 -1.10 2.79 8.18
CA GLU A 256 0.01 3.23 9.05
C GLU A 256 -0.51 3.88 10.33
N ALA A 257 -1.53 4.76 10.23
CA ALA A 257 -2.17 5.39 11.38
C ALA A 257 -2.84 4.36 12.29
N MET A 258 -3.62 3.42 11.72
CA MET A 258 -4.21 2.30 12.46
C MET A 258 -3.13 1.45 13.12
N SER A 259 -2.02 1.19 12.45
CA SER A 259 -0.89 0.44 13.01
C SER A 259 -0.23 1.13 14.19
N CYS A 260 -0.18 2.46 14.19
CA CYS A 260 0.30 3.26 15.32
C CYS A 260 -0.72 3.36 16.48
N GLY A 261 -1.92 2.79 16.32
CA GLY A 261 -2.98 2.87 17.34
C GLY A 261 -3.69 4.23 17.37
N CYS A 262 -3.66 4.99 16.29
CA CYS A 262 -4.39 6.23 16.16
C CYS A 262 -5.88 5.94 15.89
N ALA A 263 -6.79 6.66 16.58
CA ALA A 263 -8.20 6.64 16.23
C ALA A 263 -8.43 7.18 14.83
N VAL A 264 -9.17 6.46 13.99
CA VAL A 264 -9.36 6.83 12.59
C VAL A 264 -10.80 7.24 12.28
N VAL A 265 -10.93 8.31 11.49
CA VAL A 265 -12.20 8.76 10.91
C VAL A 265 -11.99 8.84 9.40
N SER A 266 -12.87 8.23 8.62
CA SER A 266 -12.68 8.09 7.18
C SER A 266 -13.99 8.18 6.39
N THR A 267 -13.87 8.53 5.11
CA THR A 267 -14.93 8.27 4.13
C THR A 267 -15.21 6.76 4.02
N ALA A 268 -16.46 6.40 3.77
CA ALA A 268 -16.90 5.00 3.58
C ALA A 268 -16.82 4.61 2.10
N THR A 269 -15.62 4.71 1.49
CA THR A 269 -15.41 4.52 0.06
C THR A 269 -14.42 3.41 -0.24
N CYS A 270 -14.49 2.85 -1.45
CA CYS A 270 -13.59 1.81 -1.94
C CYS A 270 -13.47 0.61 -0.97
N MET A 271 -12.25 0.25 -0.58
CA MET A 271 -12.01 -0.87 0.34
C MET A 271 -12.22 -0.48 1.82
N ILE A 272 -12.40 0.78 2.17
CA ILE A 272 -12.42 1.23 3.57
C ILE A 272 -13.47 0.48 4.42
N PRO A 273 -14.72 0.21 3.93
CA PRO A 273 -15.68 -0.58 4.68
C PRO A 273 -15.32 -2.06 4.89
N GLU A 274 -14.30 -2.58 4.18
CA GLU A 274 -13.76 -3.92 4.42
C GLU A 274 -12.72 -3.94 5.57
N ILE A 275 -12.20 -2.75 5.93
CA ILE A 275 -11.13 -2.57 6.92
C ILE A 275 -11.68 -2.02 8.22
N ILE A 276 -12.53 -0.99 8.14
CA ILE A 276 -13.08 -0.28 9.28
C ILE A 276 -14.53 -0.75 9.52
N GLU A 277 -14.75 -1.31 10.70
CA GLU A 277 -16.06 -1.56 11.26
C GLU A 277 -16.47 -0.34 12.09
N ASP A 278 -17.55 0.35 11.63
CA ASP A 278 -17.97 1.62 12.18
C ASP A 278 -18.28 1.53 13.68
N GLY A 279 -17.68 2.41 14.48
CA GLY A 279 -17.83 2.45 15.93
C GLY A 279 -17.03 1.37 16.69
N VAL A 280 -16.30 0.47 16.02
CA VAL A 280 -15.52 -0.60 16.64
C VAL A 280 -14.00 -0.33 16.55
N ASN A 281 -13.49 -0.10 15.35
CA ASN A 281 -12.07 0.17 15.11
C ASN A 281 -11.82 1.49 14.35
N GLY A 282 -12.83 2.38 14.32
CA GLY A 282 -12.82 3.68 13.69
C GLY A 282 -14.22 4.14 13.35
N TYR A 283 -14.35 5.30 12.74
CA TYR A 283 -15.62 5.80 12.23
C TYR A 283 -15.56 6.01 10.72
N ILE A 284 -16.63 5.63 10.01
CA ILE A 284 -16.75 5.83 8.57
C ILE A 284 -18.10 6.47 8.20
N SER A 285 -18.07 7.45 7.30
CA SER A 285 -19.26 8.06 6.72
C SER A 285 -18.94 8.76 5.41
N ASN A 286 -19.91 8.88 4.51
CA ASN A 286 -19.82 9.75 3.34
C ASN A 286 -20.50 11.11 3.57
N ASP A 287 -21.03 11.37 4.78
CA ASP A 287 -21.58 12.66 5.20
C ASP A 287 -20.49 13.45 5.98
N GLU A 288 -20.10 14.60 5.47
CA GLU A 288 -19.06 15.45 6.04
C GLU A 288 -19.44 15.97 7.45
N ALA A 289 -20.72 16.21 7.72
CA ALA A 289 -21.18 16.66 9.03
C ALA A 289 -21.05 15.54 10.07
N VAL A 290 -21.32 14.29 9.68
CA VAL A 290 -21.12 13.10 10.52
C VAL A 290 -19.64 12.92 10.81
N LEU A 291 -18.76 12.98 9.79
CA LEU A 291 -17.31 12.89 9.98
C LEU A 291 -16.80 13.96 10.95
N LYS A 292 -17.21 15.23 10.76
CA LYS A 292 -16.84 16.33 11.67
C LYS A 292 -17.31 16.08 13.11
N SER A 293 -18.54 15.62 13.26
CA SER A 293 -19.12 15.29 14.59
C SER A 293 -18.32 14.18 15.29
N GLN A 294 -17.95 13.11 14.58
CA GLN A 294 -17.16 12.02 15.13
C GLN A 294 -15.76 12.47 15.54
N ILE A 295 -15.09 13.31 14.71
CA ILE A 295 -13.80 13.93 15.07
C ILE A 295 -13.95 14.72 16.37
N GLN A 296 -14.94 15.59 16.48
CA GLN A 296 -15.19 16.41 17.67
C GLN A 296 -15.49 15.57 18.91
N ASN A 297 -16.19 14.44 18.72
CA ASN A 297 -16.46 13.48 19.80
C ASN A 297 -15.17 12.84 20.30
N LEU A 298 -14.30 12.38 19.40
CA LEU A 298 -13.02 11.75 19.75
C LEU A 298 -12.06 12.74 20.42
N LEU A 299 -11.99 13.98 19.95
CA LEU A 299 -11.16 15.03 20.58
C LEU A 299 -11.61 15.33 22.02
N LYS A 300 -12.91 15.21 22.33
CA LYS A 300 -13.46 15.41 23.68
C LYS A 300 -13.39 14.17 24.57
N ASN A 301 -13.20 12.98 23.98
CA ASN A 301 -13.22 11.69 24.65
C ASN A 301 -11.96 10.88 24.38
N PRO A 302 -10.79 11.24 24.99
CA PRO A 302 -9.51 10.56 24.72
C PRO A 302 -9.54 9.06 25.05
N GLY A 303 -10.36 8.64 26.03
CA GLY A 303 -10.55 7.22 26.36
C GLY A 303 -11.16 6.42 25.22
N LEU A 304 -12.19 6.97 24.56
CA LEU A 304 -12.82 6.36 23.38
C LEU A 304 -11.85 6.37 22.19
N ALA A 305 -11.11 7.45 21.97
CA ALA A 305 -10.11 7.52 20.93
C ALA A 305 -9.03 6.43 21.12
N LYS A 306 -8.56 6.22 22.34
CA LYS A 306 -7.60 5.17 22.67
C LYS A 306 -8.17 3.77 22.39
N GLU A 307 -9.39 3.48 22.82
CA GLU A 307 -10.06 2.20 22.59
C GLU A 307 -10.20 1.87 21.11
N LEU A 308 -10.71 2.82 20.31
CA LEU A 308 -10.83 2.64 18.85
C LEU A 308 -9.46 2.48 18.19
N GLY A 309 -8.45 3.21 18.63
CA GLY A 309 -7.08 3.10 18.14
C GLY A 309 -6.44 1.73 18.44
N GLU A 310 -6.66 1.18 19.62
CA GLU A 310 -6.20 -0.16 20.01
C GLU A 310 -6.87 -1.23 19.13
N ASN A 311 -8.18 -1.13 18.88
CA ASN A 311 -8.91 -2.03 18.00
C ASN A 311 -8.47 -1.86 16.53
N ALA A 312 -8.18 -0.63 16.09
CA ALA A 312 -7.61 -0.36 14.78
C ALA A 312 -6.27 -1.07 14.59
N ARG A 313 -5.37 -0.96 15.59
CA ARG A 313 -4.09 -1.67 15.56
C ARG A 313 -4.28 -3.18 15.51
N GLN A 314 -5.19 -3.74 16.30
CA GLN A 314 -5.45 -5.17 16.28
C GLN A 314 -5.88 -5.65 14.88
N THR A 315 -6.73 -4.88 14.20
CA THR A 315 -7.13 -5.16 12.82
C THR A 315 -5.93 -5.21 11.86
N ILE A 316 -4.95 -4.30 12.02
CA ILE A 316 -3.73 -4.32 11.21
C ILE A 316 -2.88 -5.56 11.51
N LEU A 317 -2.68 -5.89 12.79
CA LEU A 317 -1.90 -7.07 13.19
C LEU A 317 -2.51 -8.38 12.66
N GLU A 318 -3.82 -8.46 12.52
CA GLU A 318 -4.53 -9.65 12.03
C GLU A 318 -4.58 -9.72 10.50
N LYS A 319 -4.92 -8.61 9.82
CA LYS A 319 -5.28 -8.63 8.39
C LYS A 319 -4.19 -8.09 7.46
N PHE A 320 -3.28 -7.25 7.96
CA PHE A 320 -2.29 -6.53 7.16
C PHE A 320 -0.85 -6.77 7.63
N ASN A 321 -0.61 -7.91 8.31
CA ASN A 321 0.70 -8.28 8.78
C ASN A 321 1.63 -8.75 7.66
N GLU A 322 2.93 -8.59 7.90
CA GLU A 322 3.98 -8.90 6.95
C GLU A 322 4.08 -10.37 6.60
N ASP A 323 3.95 -11.26 7.59
CA ASP A 323 4.08 -12.70 7.37
C ASP A 323 3.03 -13.23 6.40
N SER A 324 1.77 -12.79 6.56
CA SER A 324 0.69 -13.15 5.64
C SER A 324 0.94 -12.61 4.24
N PHE A 325 1.43 -11.38 4.12
CA PHE A 325 1.77 -10.76 2.84
C PHE A 325 2.87 -11.55 2.13
N VAL A 326 3.97 -11.83 2.82
CA VAL A 326 5.11 -12.59 2.29
C VAL A 326 4.68 -14.00 1.87
N ASN A 327 3.89 -14.68 2.69
CA ASN A 327 3.40 -16.02 2.39
C ASN A 327 2.46 -16.02 1.16
N ASN A 328 1.55 -15.07 1.05
CA ASN A 328 0.64 -14.95 -0.10
C ASN A 328 1.43 -14.70 -1.39
N TRP A 329 2.41 -13.80 -1.36
CA TRP A 329 3.26 -13.53 -2.52
C TRP A 329 4.12 -14.73 -2.89
N ASN A 330 4.70 -15.43 -1.93
CA ASN A 330 5.48 -16.64 -2.20
C ASN A 330 4.61 -17.73 -2.85
N ASN A 331 3.33 -17.86 -2.47
CA ASN A 331 2.40 -18.76 -3.13
C ASN A 331 2.15 -18.38 -4.58
N ILE A 332 1.97 -17.08 -4.87
CA ILE A 332 1.80 -16.58 -6.24
C ILE A 332 3.07 -16.81 -7.07
N PHE A 333 4.24 -16.52 -6.52
CA PHE A 333 5.51 -16.71 -7.21
C PHE A 333 5.81 -18.18 -7.49
N ASN A 334 5.45 -19.08 -6.57
CA ASN A 334 5.53 -20.54 -6.82
C ASN A 334 4.58 -20.97 -7.94
N LYS A 335 3.34 -20.46 -7.99
CA LYS A 335 2.41 -20.69 -9.09
C LYS A 335 2.98 -20.19 -10.42
N ALA A 336 3.49 -18.97 -10.45
CA ALA A 336 4.08 -18.39 -11.66
C ALA A 336 5.27 -19.21 -12.16
N TYR A 337 6.17 -19.59 -11.26
CA TYR A 337 7.29 -20.45 -11.62
C TYR A 337 6.85 -21.81 -12.18
N GLY A 338 5.78 -22.39 -11.65
CA GLY A 338 5.21 -23.63 -12.17
C GLY A 338 4.65 -23.53 -13.60
N LEU A 339 4.39 -22.31 -14.10
CA LEU A 339 3.97 -22.05 -15.48
C LEU A 339 5.15 -21.87 -16.44
N LYS A 340 6.39 -21.71 -15.95
CA LYS A 340 7.60 -21.59 -16.77
C LYS A 340 7.81 -22.90 -17.53
N LYS A 341 7.80 -22.85 -18.87
CA LYS A 341 7.99 -24.00 -19.77
C LYS A 341 9.47 -24.25 -20.05
#